data_527fb343789dc97bf1ff48c02ece4b21
#
_entry.id   527fb343789dc97bf1ff48c02ece4b21
#
_cell.length_a   1.000
_cell.length_b   1.000
_cell.length_c   1.000
_cell.angle_alpha   90.00
_cell.angle_beta   90.00
_cell.angle_gamma   90.00
#
_symmetry.space_group_name_H-M   'P 1'
#
loop_
_entity.id
_entity.type
_entity.pdbx_description
1 polymer ?
#
loop_
_entity_poly.entity_id
_entity_poly.type
_entity_poly.pdbx_seq_one_letter_code
_entity_poly.pdbx_strand_id
1 'polypeptide(L)'
;MAFPVAKRLTPTSATGRSNSPVTRTTGFTLLEVMVVVAIISVMLVVVRISLPDRAGDALKLEAQRFVHTLNDCRDTAILSGSPAGIRIAADRYGLERYQRGWRSLPAKLGNTTRILPDEVELKVPPARGAKPVSGPAVVCLPSGETRIANIILSHRRERGHYRFEDNVDGEFIAQWMAPAT
;
A
#
# COMPACT_ATOMS: atom_id res chain seq x y z
N MET A 1 43.72 76.74 72.04
CA MET A 1 43.13 76.23 70.78
C MET A 1 43.74 74.87 70.58
N ALA A 2 42.98 73.79 70.81
CA ALA A 2 43.46 72.46 70.79
C ALA A 2 42.80 71.70 69.57
N PHE A 3 43.64 71.14 68.74
CA PHE A 3 43.13 70.23 67.65
C PHE A 3 43.11 68.79 68.17
N PRO A 4 42.05 68.05 67.94
CA PRO A 4 42.05 66.63 68.27
C PRO A 4 42.70 65.78 67.17
N VAL A 5 43.44 64.81 67.63
CA VAL A 5 44.16 63.78 66.83
C VAL A 5 43.12 62.77 66.26
N ALA A 6 43.18 62.55 64.92
CA ALA A 6 42.41 61.57 64.25
C ALA A 6 43.02 60.15 64.42
N LYS A 7 42.20 59.25 64.98
CA LYS A 7 42.51 57.85 65.18
C LYS A 7 42.31 57.07 63.85
N ARG A 8 43.38 56.51 63.28
CA ARG A 8 43.32 55.66 62.11
C ARG A 8 42.72 54.30 62.51
N LEU A 9 41.66 53.91 61.83
CA LEU A 9 41.11 52.58 61.88
C LEU A 9 41.69 51.77 60.73
N THR A 10 42.34 50.68 61.03
CA THR A 10 42.81 49.66 60.05
C THR A 10 41.66 48.82 59.57
N PRO A 11 41.52 48.58 58.22
CA PRO A 11 40.50 47.68 57.72
C PRO A 11 40.99 46.24 57.89
N THR A 12 40.17 45.43 58.61
CA THR A 12 40.34 43.96 58.68
C THR A 12 39.84 43.38 57.41
N SER A 13 40.73 42.72 56.67
CA SER A 13 40.37 41.91 55.43
C SER A 13 39.62 40.69 55.86
N ALA A 14 38.31 40.71 55.64
CA ALA A 14 37.49 39.45 55.68
C ALA A 14 37.73 38.61 54.45
N THR A 15 38.42 37.50 54.60
CA THR A 15 38.56 36.49 53.57
C THR A 15 37.21 35.75 53.39
N GLY A 16 36.40 36.24 52.43
CA GLY A 16 35.17 35.57 52.04
C GLY A 16 35.50 34.26 51.29
N ARG A 17 35.24 33.12 51.90
CA ARG A 17 35.15 31.83 51.19
C ARG A 17 33.94 31.87 50.32
N SER A 18 34.13 32.02 49.00
CA SER A 18 33.07 31.76 48.02
C SER A 18 32.84 30.28 47.95
N ASN A 19 31.76 29.79 48.56
CA ASN A 19 31.24 28.46 48.28
C ASN A 19 30.56 28.49 46.91
N SER A 20 31.31 28.25 45.84
CA SER A 20 30.72 27.97 44.53
C SER A 20 30.06 26.56 44.62
N PRO A 21 28.78 26.42 44.24
CA PRO A 21 28.17 25.10 44.17
C PRO A 21 28.90 24.30 43.06
N VAL A 22 29.55 23.22 43.45
CA VAL A 22 30.10 22.26 42.50
C VAL A 22 28.93 21.58 41.81
N THR A 23 28.59 22.05 40.63
CA THR A 23 27.66 21.37 39.76
C THR A 23 28.31 20.02 39.38
N ARG A 24 27.87 18.94 40.01
CA ARG A 24 28.25 17.58 39.61
C ARG A 24 27.69 17.34 38.22
N THR A 25 28.50 17.42 37.19
CA THR A 25 28.19 16.90 35.89
C THR A 25 28.17 15.36 35.99
N THR A 26 26.96 14.82 36.08
CA THR A 26 26.78 13.35 35.99
C THR A 26 27.09 12.95 34.57
N GLY A 27 28.25 12.37 34.32
CA GLY A 27 28.58 11.73 33.05
C GLY A 27 27.73 10.47 32.84
N PHE A 28 27.34 10.19 31.60
CA PHE A 28 26.64 8.95 31.25
C PHE A 28 27.52 7.74 31.61
N THR A 29 26.90 6.76 32.24
CA THR A 29 27.60 5.50 32.53
C THR A 29 27.62 4.61 31.29
N LEU A 30 28.66 3.80 31.14
CA LEU A 30 28.77 2.84 30.04
C LEU A 30 27.59 1.87 30.03
N LEU A 31 27.11 1.48 31.22
CA LEU A 31 25.93 0.62 31.40
C LEU A 31 24.66 1.28 30.84
N GLU A 32 24.45 2.59 31.09
CA GLU A 32 23.29 3.31 30.59
C GLU A 32 23.24 3.35 29.06
N VAL A 33 24.40 3.56 28.42
CA VAL A 33 24.49 3.52 26.94
C VAL A 33 24.19 2.10 26.42
N MET A 34 24.68 1.05 27.07
CA MET A 34 24.40 -0.32 26.68
C MET A 34 22.90 -0.65 26.78
N VAL A 35 22.24 -0.21 27.83
CA VAL A 35 20.79 -0.42 28.04
C VAL A 35 19.99 0.35 26.97
N VAL A 36 20.35 1.60 26.68
CA VAL A 36 19.69 2.40 25.65
C VAL A 36 19.82 1.75 24.27
N VAL A 37 21.03 1.29 23.89
CA VAL A 37 21.24 0.60 22.62
C VAL A 37 20.46 -0.70 22.54
N ALA A 38 20.38 -1.46 23.64
CA ALA A 38 19.56 -2.67 23.70
C ALA A 38 18.08 -2.38 23.48
N ILE A 39 17.53 -1.35 24.13
CA ILE A 39 16.12 -0.94 23.95
C ILE A 39 15.86 -0.48 22.51
N ILE A 40 16.73 0.35 21.95
CA ILE A 40 16.61 0.82 20.56
C ILE A 40 16.65 -0.38 19.59
N SER A 41 17.54 -1.33 19.81
CA SER A 41 17.65 -2.52 18.96
C SER A 41 16.36 -3.35 18.96
N VAL A 42 15.77 -3.56 20.14
CA VAL A 42 14.47 -4.25 20.27
C VAL A 42 13.35 -3.45 19.56
N MET A 43 13.29 -2.14 19.75
CA MET A 43 12.29 -1.28 19.09
C MET A 43 12.43 -1.33 17.56
N LEU A 44 13.64 -1.32 17.01
CA LEU A 44 13.87 -1.41 15.57
C LEU A 44 13.39 -2.74 14.97
N VAL A 45 13.52 -3.83 15.71
CA VAL A 45 12.99 -5.15 15.29
C VAL A 45 11.47 -5.12 15.24
N VAL A 46 10.80 -4.58 16.26
CA VAL A 46 9.34 -4.46 16.30
C VAL A 46 8.80 -3.58 15.17
N VAL A 47 9.47 -2.46 14.87
CA VAL A 47 9.08 -1.57 13.76
C VAL A 47 9.20 -2.28 12.41
N ARG A 48 10.21 -3.11 12.18
CA ARG A 48 10.35 -3.88 10.93
C ARG A 48 9.22 -4.88 10.71
N ILE A 49 8.76 -5.54 11.77
CA ILE A 49 7.64 -6.50 11.71
C ILE A 49 6.31 -5.79 11.49
N SER A 50 6.18 -4.54 11.94
CA SER A 50 4.94 -3.76 11.88
C SER A 50 4.77 -2.95 10.58
N LEU A 51 5.77 -2.90 9.70
CA LEU A 51 5.64 -2.24 8.41
C LEU A 51 4.79 -3.12 7.49
N PRO A 52 3.54 -2.73 7.18
CA PRO A 52 2.72 -3.48 6.23
C PRO A 52 3.43 -3.52 4.88
N ASP A 53 3.41 -4.67 4.24
CA ASP A 53 3.86 -4.82 2.87
C ASP A 53 2.86 -4.13 1.94
N ARG A 54 3.04 -2.80 1.80
CA ARG A 54 2.12 -1.95 1.04
C ARG A 54 1.93 -2.40 -0.40
N ALA A 55 2.94 -3.06 -0.97
CA ALA A 55 2.89 -3.54 -2.34
C ALA A 55 2.00 -4.79 -2.44
N GLY A 56 2.20 -5.77 -1.56
CA GLY A 56 1.38 -6.98 -1.49
C GLY A 56 -0.07 -6.68 -1.11
N ASP A 57 -0.28 -5.79 -0.15
CA ASP A 57 -1.63 -5.38 0.28
C ASP A 57 -2.38 -4.62 -0.83
N ALA A 58 -1.71 -3.72 -1.56
CA ALA A 58 -2.30 -3.00 -2.69
C ALA A 58 -2.68 -3.95 -3.82
N LEU A 59 -1.80 -4.90 -4.13
CA LEU A 59 -2.03 -5.91 -5.16
C LEU A 59 -3.20 -6.84 -4.79
N LYS A 60 -3.25 -7.30 -3.54
CA LYS A 60 -4.35 -8.12 -3.02
C LYS A 60 -5.69 -7.38 -3.08
N LEU A 61 -5.71 -6.12 -2.65
CA LEU A 61 -6.92 -5.30 -2.69
C LEU A 61 -7.41 -5.11 -4.13
N GLU A 62 -6.50 -4.88 -5.08
CA GLU A 62 -6.88 -4.72 -6.47
C GLU A 62 -7.34 -6.04 -7.10
N ALA A 63 -6.77 -7.18 -6.71
CA ALA A 63 -7.25 -8.50 -7.10
C ALA A 63 -8.68 -8.75 -6.63
N GLN A 64 -9.00 -8.42 -5.38
CA GLN A 64 -10.37 -8.52 -4.84
C GLN A 64 -11.36 -7.63 -5.61
N ARG A 65 -10.96 -6.39 -5.92
CA ARG A 65 -11.79 -5.47 -6.71
C ARG A 65 -12.05 -6.00 -8.12
N PHE A 66 -11.05 -6.60 -8.73
CA PHE A 66 -11.23 -7.20 -10.05
C PHE A 66 -12.18 -8.40 -10.01
N VAL A 67 -12.13 -9.24 -8.98
CA VAL A 67 -13.12 -10.33 -8.74
C VAL A 67 -14.53 -9.76 -8.62
N HIS A 68 -14.72 -8.66 -7.88
CA HIS A 68 -16.05 -7.99 -7.83
C HIS A 68 -16.49 -7.53 -9.22
N THR A 69 -15.59 -6.96 -10.02
CA THR A 69 -15.92 -6.55 -11.39
C THR A 69 -16.27 -7.73 -12.30
N LEU A 70 -15.67 -8.91 -12.08
CA LEU A 70 -16.04 -10.15 -12.78
C LEU A 70 -17.46 -10.59 -12.44
N ASN A 71 -17.83 -10.53 -11.15
CA ASN A 71 -19.21 -10.80 -10.72
C ASN A 71 -20.21 -9.78 -11.29
N ASP A 72 -19.88 -8.48 -11.24
CA ASP A 72 -20.70 -7.40 -11.84
C ASP A 72 -20.90 -7.62 -13.35
N CYS A 73 -19.89 -8.14 -14.05
CA CYS A 73 -19.97 -8.47 -15.47
C CYS A 73 -21.00 -9.58 -15.70
N ARG A 74 -20.96 -10.65 -14.92
CA ARG A 74 -21.90 -11.78 -15.00
C ARG A 74 -23.32 -11.32 -14.69
N ASP A 75 -23.50 -10.60 -13.58
CA ASP A 75 -24.81 -10.09 -13.16
C ASP A 75 -25.39 -9.13 -14.21
N THR A 76 -24.58 -8.24 -14.76
CA THR A 76 -25.00 -7.35 -15.84
C THR A 76 -25.47 -8.12 -17.07
N ALA A 77 -24.78 -9.18 -17.45
CA ALA A 77 -25.17 -10.00 -18.59
C ALA A 77 -26.49 -10.71 -18.35
N ILE A 78 -26.66 -11.35 -17.19
CA ILE A 78 -27.88 -12.08 -16.82
C ILE A 78 -29.07 -11.11 -16.73
N LEU A 79 -28.92 -10.02 -15.96
CA LEU A 79 -30.01 -9.07 -15.70
C LEU A 79 -30.44 -8.28 -16.93
N SER A 80 -29.48 -7.96 -17.83
CA SER A 80 -29.79 -7.21 -19.06
C SER A 80 -30.22 -8.10 -20.24
N GLY A 81 -30.09 -9.41 -20.13
CA GLY A 81 -30.30 -10.35 -21.24
C GLY A 81 -29.38 -10.11 -22.44
N SER A 82 -28.26 -9.42 -22.24
CA SER A 82 -27.30 -9.05 -23.29
C SER A 82 -25.87 -9.34 -22.85
N PRO A 83 -24.97 -9.78 -23.74
CA PRO A 83 -23.59 -10.02 -23.36
C PRO A 83 -22.94 -8.78 -22.71
N ALA A 84 -22.24 -8.98 -21.61
CA ALA A 84 -21.38 -8.00 -20.99
C ALA A 84 -19.91 -8.42 -21.11
N GLY A 85 -18.99 -7.50 -20.91
CA GLY A 85 -17.58 -7.82 -20.98
C GLY A 85 -16.71 -6.82 -20.24
N ILE A 86 -15.49 -7.21 -19.93
CA ILE A 86 -14.50 -6.33 -19.30
C ILE A 86 -13.41 -6.04 -20.33
N ARG A 87 -13.28 -4.77 -20.69
CA ARG A 87 -12.16 -4.28 -21.48
C ARG A 87 -11.00 -3.93 -20.57
N ILE A 88 -9.82 -4.43 -20.90
CA ILE A 88 -8.57 -4.17 -20.20
C ILE A 88 -7.70 -3.30 -21.10
N ALA A 89 -7.22 -2.17 -20.56
CA ALA A 89 -6.21 -1.29 -21.14
C ALA A 89 -4.97 -1.27 -20.25
N ALA A 90 -3.92 -0.58 -20.67
CA ALA A 90 -2.65 -0.57 -19.95
C ALA A 90 -2.74 -0.03 -18.51
N ASP A 91 -3.61 0.95 -18.28
CA ASP A 91 -3.75 1.71 -17.03
C ASP A 91 -5.13 1.57 -16.37
N ARG A 92 -6.04 0.85 -17.00
CA ARG A 92 -7.43 0.76 -16.54
C ARG A 92 -8.13 -0.49 -17.02
N TYR A 93 -9.22 -0.83 -16.37
CA TYR A 93 -10.21 -1.80 -16.87
C TYR A 93 -11.62 -1.26 -16.70
N GLY A 94 -12.55 -1.74 -17.52
CA GLY A 94 -13.91 -1.23 -17.47
C GLY A 94 -14.94 -2.20 -18.00
N LEU A 95 -16.16 -2.10 -17.46
CA LEU A 95 -17.29 -2.91 -17.83
C LEU A 95 -17.98 -2.34 -19.08
N GLU A 96 -18.20 -3.20 -20.06
CA GLU A 96 -18.91 -2.90 -21.31
C GLU A 96 -20.12 -3.82 -21.48
N ARG A 97 -21.11 -3.37 -22.23
CA ARG A 97 -22.25 -4.18 -22.65
C ARG A 97 -22.35 -4.19 -24.17
N TYR A 98 -22.77 -5.32 -24.72
CA TYR A 98 -22.98 -5.44 -26.16
C TYR A 98 -24.36 -4.89 -26.56
N GLN A 99 -24.38 -3.84 -27.37
CA GLN A 99 -25.59 -3.25 -27.97
C GLN A 99 -25.26 -2.86 -29.41
N ARG A 100 -25.40 -3.80 -30.35
CA ARG A 100 -24.91 -3.67 -31.76
C ARG A 100 -23.41 -3.35 -31.86
N GLY A 101 -22.65 -3.62 -30.80
CA GLY A 101 -21.24 -3.33 -30.58
C GLY A 101 -20.96 -3.13 -29.11
N TRP A 102 -19.70 -3.25 -28.72
CA TRP A 102 -19.26 -3.06 -27.32
C TRP A 102 -19.32 -1.59 -26.94
N ARG A 103 -20.01 -1.25 -25.88
CA ARG A 103 -20.16 0.10 -25.34
C ARG A 103 -19.96 0.10 -23.85
N SER A 104 -19.19 1.06 -23.34
CA SER A 104 -19.04 1.29 -21.90
C SER A 104 -20.39 1.59 -21.26
N LEU A 105 -20.64 1.06 -20.07
CA LEU A 105 -21.84 1.40 -19.34
C LEU A 105 -21.81 2.86 -18.89
N PRO A 106 -22.97 3.55 -18.88
CA PRO A 106 -23.03 4.92 -18.43
C PRO A 106 -22.71 5.03 -16.94
N ALA A 107 -22.00 6.09 -16.55
CA ALA A 107 -21.56 6.35 -15.16
C ALA A 107 -22.72 6.39 -14.13
N LYS A 108 -23.98 6.55 -14.57
CA LYS A 108 -25.18 6.46 -13.71
C LYS A 108 -25.39 5.10 -13.08
N LEU A 109 -24.80 4.03 -13.62
CA LEU A 109 -24.88 2.65 -13.10
C LEU A 109 -23.69 2.29 -12.17
N GLY A 110 -22.97 3.28 -11.68
CA GLY A 110 -21.78 3.09 -10.87
C GLY A 110 -20.48 3.39 -11.62
N ASN A 111 -19.36 3.38 -10.93
CA ASN A 111 -18.04 3.62 -11.54
C ASN A 111 -17.60 2.38 -12.32
N THR A 112 -18.04 2.28 -13.57
CA THR A 112 -17.80 1.12 -14.43
C THR A 112 -16.38 1.02 -14.99
N THR A 113 -15.56 2.08 -14.80
CA THR A 113 -14.16 2.11 -15.22
C THR A 113 -13.26 2.35 -14.01
N ARG A 114 -12.32 1.47 -13.80
CA ARG A 114 -11.32 1.52 -12.74
C ARG A 114 -9.95 1.88 -13.32
N ILE A 115 -9.31 2.90 -12.76
CA ILE A 115 -7.91 3.22 -13.03
C ILE A 115 -7.05 2.41 -12.05
N LEU A 116 -6.04 1.74 -12.58
CA LEU A 116 -5.09 0.98 -11.78
C LEU A 116 -4.11 1.92 -11.06
N PRO A 117 -3.65 1.56 -9.86
CA PRO A 117 -2.51 2.24 -9.23
C PRO A 117 -1.24 2.16 -10.10
N ASP A 118 -0.38 3.18 -10.07
CA ASP A 118 0.78 3.32 -10.97
C ASP A 118 1.74 2.12 -10.98
N GLU A 119 1.81 1.36 -9.90
CA GLU A 119 2.72 0.21 -9.77
C GLU A 119 2.04 -1.14 -10.05
N VAL A 120 0.71 -1.14 -10.29
CA VAL A 120 -0.08 -2.34 -10.58
C VAL A 120 -0.34 -2.43 -12.08
N GLU A 121 -0.11 -3.60 -12.65
CA GLU A 121 -0.32 -3.87 -14.06
C GLU A 121 -1.27 -5.05 -14.25
N LEU A 122 -2.25 -4.88 -15.13
CA LEU A 122 -3.17 -5.93 -15.55
C LEU A 122 -2.86 -6.30 -17.01
N LYS A 123 -2.38 -7.52 -17.23
CA LYS A 123 -1.95 -7.99 -18.54
C LYS A 123 -2.82 -9.15 -19.02
N VAL A 124 -3.08 -9.14 -20.32
CA VAL A 124 -3.72 -10.24 -21.03
C VAL A 124 -2.70 -10.81 -22.01
N PRO A 125 -1.91 -11.81 -21.62
CA PRO A 125 -0.97 -12.44 -22.54
C PRO A 125 -1.71 -13.02 -23.74
N PRO A 126 -1.25 -12.79 -24.96
CA PRO A 126 -1.86 -13.41 -26.13
C PRO A 126 -1.74 -14.94 -26.04
N ALA A 127 -2.81 -15.63 -26.33
CA ALA A 127 -2.73 -17.08 -26.51
C ALA A 127 -1.76 -17.40 -27.66
N ARG A 128 -0.95 -18.46 -27.52
CA ARG A 128 0.02 -18.86 -28.56
C ARG A 128 -0.67 -18.97 -29.91
N GLY A 129 -0.25 -18.15 -30.89
CA GLY A 129 -0.78 -18.14 -32.24
C GLY A 129 -2.11 -17.41 -32.44
N ALA A 130 -2.69 -16.81 -31.42
CA ALA A 130 -3.91 -16.02 -31.55
C ALA A 130 -3.59 -14.58 -31.99
N LYS A 131 -4.38 -14.07 -32.95
CA LYS A 131 -4.37 -12.64 -33.27
C LYS A 131 -4.90 -11.83 -32.09
N PRO A 132 -4.44 -10.59 -31.90
CA PRO A 132 -4.98 -9.70 -30.86
C PRO A 132 -6.50 -9.60 -31.03
N VAL A 133 -7.24 -9.96 -29.99
CA VAL A 133 -8.70 -9.87 -30.01
C VAL A 133 -9.08 -8.41 -29.82
N SER A 134 -9.73 -7.80 -30.81
CA SER A 134 -10.24 -6.42 -30.73
C SER A 134 -11.56 -6.33 -29.95
N GLY A 135 -11.61 -6.94 -28.75
CA GLY A 135 -12.79 -7.03 -27.90
C GLY A 135 -12.43 -6.99 -26.42
N PRO A 136 -13.44 -7.12 -25.53
CA PRO A 136 -13.20 -7.29 -24.11
C PRO A 136 -12.43 -8.58 -23.82
N ALA A 137 -11.55 -8.56 -22.82
CA ALA A 137 -10.75 -9.69 -22.38
C ALA A 137 -11.57 -10.73 -21.60
N VAL A 138 -12.69 -10.30 -21.02
CA VAL A 138 -13.69 -11.15 -20.39
C VAL A 138 -15.01 -10.94 -21.11
N VAL A 139 -15.73 -12.02 -21.37
CA VAL A 139 -17.08 -11.98 -21.94
C VAL A 139 -18.01 -12.83 -21.08
N CYS A 140 -19.04 -12.21 -20.52
CA CYS A 140 -20.08 -12.84 -19.75
C CYS A 140 -21.34 -12.94 -20.62
N LEU A 141 -21.93 -14.11 -20.71
CA LEU A 141 -23.15 -14.38 -21.47
C LEU A 141 -24.39 -14.32 -20.58
N PRO A 142 -25.58 -14.03 -21.13
CA PRO A 142 -26.82 -14.05 -20.38
C PRO A 142 -27.16 -15.41 -19.76
N SER A 143 -26.58 -16.49 -20.25
CA SER A 143 -26.67 -17.83 -19.66
C SER A 143 -25.90 -18.01 -18.36
N GLY A 144 -25.08 -17.02 -17.95
CA GLY A 144 -24.16 -17.11 -16.83
C GLY A 144 -22.78 -17.66 -17.20
N GLU A 145 -22.62 -18.20 -18.41
CA GLU A 145 -21.33 -18.66 -18.92
C GLU A 145 -20.37 -17.46 -19.06
N THR A 146 -19.12 -17.65 -18.64
CA THR A 146 -18.10 -16.61 -18.73
C THR A 146 -16.87 -17.15 -19.43
N ARG A 147 -16.35 -16.36 -20.36
CA ARG A 147 -15.08 -16.61 -21.04
C ARG A 147 -14.04 -15.63 -20.51
N ILE A 148 -13.06 -16.16 -19.81
CA ILE A 148 -11.96 -15.38 -19.25
C ILE A 148 -10.71 -15.65 -20.06
N ALA A 149 -10.08 -14.59 -20.57
CA ALA A 149 -8.72 -14.69 -21.10
C ALA A 149 -7.73 -14.98 -19.97
N ASN A 150 -6.52 -15.41 -20.30
CA ASN A 150 -5.47 -15.53 -19.29
C ASN A 150 -5.08 -14.12 -18.80
N ILE A 151 -5.64 -13.70 -17.65
CA ILE A 151 -5.45 -12.37 -17.06
C ILE A 151 -4.46 -12.50 -15.92
N ILE A 152 -3.44 -11.66 -15.93
CA ILE A 152 -2.38 -11.61 -14.92
C ILE A 152 -2.38 -10.21 -14.30
N LEU A 153 -2.58 -10.14 -12.99
CA LEU A 153 -2.43 -8.93 -12.19
C LEU A 153 -1.11 -9.01 -11.42
N SER A 154 -0.22 -8.08 -11.66
CA SER A 154 1.12 -8.02 -11.05
C SER A 154 1.44 -6.62 -10.53
N HIS A 155 2.37 -6.55 -9.60
CA HIS A 155 2.92 -5.30 -9.09
C HIS A 155 4.41 -5.24 -9.40
N ARG A 156 4.96 -4.07 -9.75
CA ARG A 156 6.37 -3.93 -10.19
C ARG A 156 7.39 -4.35 -9.14
N ARG A 157 7.04 -4.25 -7.86
CA ARG A 157 7.92 -4.61 -6.73
C ARG A 157 7.71 -6.03 -6.24
N GLU A 158 6.61 -6.68 -6.65
CA GLU A 158 6.28 -8.05 -6.27
C GLU A 158 6.76 -9.03 -7.33
N ARG A 159 7.33 -10.14 -6.89
CA ARG A 159 7.76 -11.21 -7.81
C ARG A 159 6.64 -12.16 -8.19
N GLY A 160 5.55 -12.21 -7.41
CA GLY A 160 4.37 -13.00 -7.69
C GLY A 160 3.30 -12.22 -8.44
N HIS A 161 2.23 -12.92 -8.81
CA HIS A 161 1.09 -12.32 -9.49
C HIS A 161 -0.20 -13.05 -9.16
N TYR A 162 -1.34 -12.40 -9.36
CA TYR A 162 -2.64 -13.04 -9.30
C TYR A 162 -3.09 -13.47 -10.69
N ARG A 163 -3.69 -14.67 -10.74
CA ARG A 163 -4.42 -15.20 -11.89
C ARG A 163 -5.88 -15.34 -11.51
N PHE A 164 -6.78 -15.13 -12.45
CA PHE A 164 -8.22 -15.20 -12.23
C PHE A 164 -8.79 -16.43 -12.93
N GLU A 165 -9.57 -17.19 -12.20
CA GLU A 165 -10.19 -18.44 -12.67
C GLU A 165 -11.63 -18.50 -12.20
N ASP A 166 -12.43 -19.29 -12.92
CA ASP A 166 -13.80 -19.62 -12.53
C ASP A 166 -13.75 -20.94 -11.73
N ASN A 167 -14.31 -20.92 -10.53
CA ASN A 167 -14.37 -22.10 -9.67
C ASN A 167 -15.50 -23.04 -10.13
N VAL A 168 -15.46 -24.30 -9.69
CA VAL A 168 -16.46 -25.33 -9.99
C VAL A 168 -17.87 -24.89 -9.56
N ASP A 169 -17.98 -24.07 -8.50
CA ASP A 169 -19.22 -23.49 -8.00
C ASP A 169 -19.69 -22.25 -8.79
N GLY A 170 -18.97 -21.86 -9.83
CA GLY A 170 -19.25 -20.68 -10.63
C GLY A 170 -18.83 -19.37 -9.99
N GLU A 171 -18.03 -19.39 -8.93
CA GLU A 171 -17.48 -18.20 -8.32
C GLU A 171 -16.12 -17.84 -8.93
N PHE A 172 -15.86 -16.54 -9.11
CA PHE A 172 -14.55 -16.07 -9.53
C PHE A 172 -13.60 -15.99 -8.36
N ILE A 173 -12.41 -16.55 -8.54
CA ILE A 173 -11.34 -16.51 -7.55
C ILE A 173 -10.08 -15.88 -8.12
N ALA A 174 -9.35 -15.17 -7.26
CA ALA A 174 -8.01 -14.68 -7.54
C ALA A 174 -7.00 -15.61 -6.87
N GLN A 175 -6.24 -16.36 -7.66
CA GLN A 175 -5.24 -17.28 -7.17
C GLN A 175 -3.85 -16.63 -7.20
N TRP A 176 -3.17 -16.67 -6.06
CA TRP A 176 -1.79 -16.18 -5.97
C TRP A 176 -0.82 -17.20 -6.58
N MET A 177 -0.03 -16.73 -7.52
CA MET A 177 1.04 -17.50 -8.16
C MET A 177 2.39 -16.98 -7.66
N ALA A 178 3.10 -17.80 -6.89
CA ALA A 178 4.45 -17.48 -6.45
C ALA A 178 5.41 -17.38 -7.65
N PRO A 179 6.51 -16.61 -7.55
CA PRO A 179 7.51 -16.55 -8.61
C PRO A 179 8.10 -17.94 -8.86
N ALA A 180 8.34 -18.26 -10.12
CA ALA A 180 9.13 -19.43 -10.46
C ALA A 180 10.54 -19.27 -9.88
N THR A 181 10.98 -20.26 -9.10
CA THR A 181 12.31 -20.33 -8.49
C THR A 181 13.38 -20.55 -9.56
#